data_276808a1c8b1560b216ae0810555a267
#
_entry.id   276808a1c8b1560b216ae0810555a267
#
_cell.length_a   1.000
_cell.length_b   1.000
_cell.length_c   1.000
_cell.angle_alpha   90.00
_cell.angle_beta   90.00
_cell.angle_gamma   90.00
#
_symmetry.space_group_name_H-M   'P 1'
#
loop_
_entity.id
_entity.type
_entity.pdbx_description
1 polymer ?
#
loop_
_entity_poly.entity_id
_entity_poly.type
_entity_poly.pdbx_seq_one_letter_code
_entity_poly.pdbx_strand_id
1 'polypeptide(L)'
;MRYDEKEEKGVPMFRDILYSICNSQVKQIEKRQKDLALDTEAVILSRNQPYKEKYSPSHLYDVYQPRAIEDPFQLPLIITIHGGAFIVGDKKYHRYYSGFIAVQNYQIAPINFRVISEEVNLKEEIQDIFDAINDVVKVFKGFPRLYIMGESAGAMLAILVCAIWNDPKLQKKFGVKVPDYKLSGLALIACPYNHQLYPKFMAPINYSSNKMLFARCPELKELVDAKKLWNENMPPVFITDYDKDIFYKRQLDFEEFLKSRNHPYRSMYVNHKDVEEKLFHTFNVIRPDYEISKKINLEMIAYFNELAEKEKKTKKSKK
;
A
#
# COMPACT_ATOMS: atom_id res chain seq x y z
N MET A 1 -44.57 -0.69 -0.94
CA MET A 1 -43.39 -1.35 -0.40
C MET A 1 -42.81 -0.48 0.68
N ARG A 2 -43.02 -0.83 1.96
CA ARG A 2 -42.44 -0.09 3.09
C ARG A 2 -41.01 -0.53 3.22
N TYR A 3 -40.05 0.32 2.89
CA TYR A 3 -38.65 0.14 3.26
C TYR A 3 -38.53 0.35 4.77
N ASP A 4 -37.98 -0.64 5.44
CA ASP A 4 -37.89 -0.73 6.90
C ASP A 4 -37.00 0.38 7.48
N GLU A 5 -37.63 1.33 8.22
CA GLU A 5 -36.93 2.33 9.07
C GLU A 5 -36.02 1.70 10.17
N LYS A 6 -36.03 0.37 10.32
CA LYS A 6 -35.17 -0.35 11.27
C LYS A 6 -33.71 -0.49 10.80
N GLU A 7 -33.43 -0.43 9.48
CA GLU A 7 -32.06 -0.54 8.95
C GLU A 7 -31.23 0.74 9.18
N GLU A 8 -31.84 1.92 9.24
CA GLU A 8 -31.09 3.17 9.42
C GLU A 8 -30.50 3.35 10.83
N LYS A 9 -31.12 2.77 11.87
CA LYS A 9 -30.65 2.92 13.27
C LYS A 9 -29.44 2.06 13.62
N GLY A 10 -29.16 0.98 12.89
CA GLY A 10 -28.02 0.09 13.16
C GLY A 10 -26.70 0.52 12.51
N VAL A 11 -26.77 1.27 11.42
CA VAL A 11 -25.58 1.66 10.62
C VAL A 11 -24.66 2.64 11.36
N PRO A 12 -25.15 3.68 12.06
CA PRO A 12 -24.30 4.57 12.86
C PRO A 12 -23.52 3.83 13.95
N MET A 13 -24.16 2.91 14.67
CA MET A 13 -23.53 2.16 15.76
C MET A 13 -22.35 1.30 15.27
N PHE A 14 -22.48 0.57 14.16
CA PHE A 14 -21.40 -0.24 13.61
C PHE A 14 -20.29 0.60 13.00
N ARG A 15 -20.60 1.76 12.46
CA ARG A 15 -19.61 2.74 12.00
C ARG A 15 -18.74 3.22 13.17
N ASP A 16 -19.33 3.59 14.28
CA ASP A 16 -18.61 4.07 15.47
C ASP A 16 -17.72 2.97 16.06
N ILE A 17 -18.19 1.71 16.05
CA ILE A 17 -17.38 0.55 16.43
C ILE A 17 -16.19 0.40 15.47
N LEU A 18 -16.40 0.52 14.16
CA LEU A 18 -15.33 0.43 13.15
C LEU A 18 -14.28 1.51 13.37
N TYR A 19 -14.68 2.77 13.56
CA TYR A 19 -13.74 3.86 13.89
C TYR A 19 -13.01 3.61 15.21
N SER A 20 -13.69 3.10 16.23
CA SER A 20 -13.07 2.76 17.53
C SER A 20 -11.99 1.69 17.36
N ILE A 21 -12.26 0.64 16.60
CA ILE A 21 -11.28 -0.42 16.28
C ILE A 21 -10.07 0.19 15.55
N CYS A 22 -10.30 0.95 14.50
CA CYS A 22 -9.22 1.54 13.70
C CYS A 22 -8.40 2.55 14.51
N ASN A 23 -9.03 3.40 15.31
CA ASN A 23 -8.31 4.34 16.19
C ASN A 23 -7.52 3.62 17.28
N SER A 24 -8.00 2.48 17.77
CA SER A 24 -7.22 1.63 18.69
C SER A 24 -5.97 1.06 18.01
N GLN A 25 -6.08 0.63 16.75
CA GLN A 25 -4.93 0.17 15.96
C GLN A 25 -3.90 1.29 15.75
N VAL A 26 -4.35 2.50 15.42
CA VAL A 26 -3.49 3.69 15.29
C VAL A 26 -2.68 3.94 16.57
N LYS A 27 -3.35 3.96 17.73
CA LYS A 27 -2.68 4.13 19.03
C LYS A 27 -1.65 3.02 19.31
N GLN A 28 -1.95 1.78 18.90
CA GLN A 28 -1.01 0.68 19.03
C GLN A 28 0.22 0.84 18.12
N ILE A 29 0.05 1.33 16.88
CA ILE A 29 1.17 1.64 15.98
C ILE A 29 2.08 2.68 16.62
N GLU A 30 1.52 3.81 17.08
CA GLU A 30 2.27 4.88 17.74
C GLU A 30 3.02 4.38 18.98
N LYS A 31 2.36 3.53 19.79
CA LYS A 31 3.02 2.90 20.95
C LYS A 31 4.18 1.99 20.55
N ARG A 32 4.05 1.24 19.46
CA ARG A 32 5.08 0.32 18.97
C ARG A 32 6.27 1.04 18.37
N GLN A 33 6.07 2.25 17.85
CA GLN A 33 7.12 3.05 17.23
C GLN A 33 7.78 4.08 18.17
N LYS A 34 7.34 4.18 19.43
CA LYS A 34 7.77 5.25 20.36
C LYS A 34 9.27 5.24 20.68
N ASP A 35 9.91 4.06 20.61
CA ASP A 35 11.31 3.82 20.90
C ASP A 35 12.19 3.83 19.63
N LEU A 36 11.59 3.98 18.45
CA LEU A 36 12.32 4.06 17.20
C LEU A 36 12.85 5.47 16.94
N ALA A 37 14.03 5.55 16.37
CA ALA A 37 14.62 6.78 15.88
C ALA A 37 14.95 6.65 14.38
N LEU A 38 14.77 7.73 13.63
CA LEU A 38 15.27 7.81 12.27
C LEU A 38 16.73 8.19 12.30
N ASP A 39 17.57 7.43 11.61
CA ASP A 39 18.98 7.78 11.40
C ASP A 39 19.07 8.97 10.41
N THR A 40 19.15 10.18 10.97
CA THR A 40 19.26 11.41 10.19
C THR A 40 20.65 11.64 9.62
N GLU A 41 21.65 10.90 10.08
CA GLU A 41 23.00 10.93 9.51
C GLU A 41 23.08 10.08 8.23
N ALA A 42 22.29 9.03 8.15
CA ALA A 42 22.25 8.16 6.97
C ALA A 42 21.18 8.57 5.94
N VAL A 43 20.15 9.33 6.33
CA VAL A 43 18.97 9.63 5.51
C VAL A 43 18.71 11.12 5.38
N ILE A 44 18.50 11.58 4.15
CA ILE A 44 17.91 12.88 3.83
C ILE A 44 16.40 12.74 3.84
N LEU A 45 15.71 13.61 4.55
CA LEU A 45 14.26 13.61 4.66
C LEU A 45 13.66 14.95 4.22
N SER A 46 12.90 14.93 3.14
CA SER A 46 12.01 16.03 2.72
C SER A 46 10.60 15.75 3.22
N ARG A 47 10.13 16.52 4.19
CA ARG A 47 8.82 16.31 4.84
C ARG A 47 7.73 17.16 4.25
N ASN A 48 6.49 16.61 4.31
CA ASN A 48 5.25 17.36 4.11
C ASN A 48 5.22 18.15 2.79
N GLN A 49 5.70 17.52 1.71
CA GLN A 49 5.61 18.11 0.37
C GLN A 49 4.15 18.10 -0.08
N PRO A 50 3.54 19.26 -0.37
CA PRO A 50 2.15 19.31 -0.82
C PRO A 50 2.05 18.94 -2.30
N TYR A 51 1.10 18.09 -2.66
CA TYR A 51 0.81 17.75 -4.06
C TYR A 51 -0.46 18.42 -4.61
N LYS A 52 -1.11 19.25 -3.82
CA LYS A 52 -2.22 20.10 -4.22
C LYS A 52 -1.98 21.54 -3.76
N GLU A 53 -2.47 22.52 -4.52
CA GLU A 53 -2.32 23.94 -4.19
C GLU A 53 -2.95 24.32 -2.85
N LYS A 54 -4.16 23.78 -2.57
CA LYS A 54 -4.82 23.96 -1.28
C LYS A 54 -4.19 23.04 -0.25
N TYR A 55 -3.59 23.61 0.77
CA TYR A 55 -2.99 22.86 1.87
C TYR A 55 -4.02 21.99 2.58
N SER A 56 -3.66 20.72 2.77
CA SER A 56 -4.37 19.76 3.62
C SER A 56 -3.36 18.73 4.13
N PRO A 57 -3.42 18.32 5.40
CA PRO A 57 -2.60 17.23 5.92
C PRO A 57 -2.74 15.92 5.14
N SER A 58 -3.90 15.69 4.51
CA SER A 58 -4.16 14.54 3.67
C SER A 58 -3.54 14.64 2.27
N HIS A 59 -3.03 15.80 1.86
CA HIS A 59 -2.46 16.02 0.54
C HIS A 59 -0.95 16.29 0.62
N LEU A 60 -0.26 15.51 1.44
CA LEU A 60 1.18 15.62 1.68
C LEU A 60 1.87 14.28 1.44
N TYR A 61 3.11 14.33 1.00
CA TYR A 61 4.02 13.18 1.01
C TYR A 61 5.35 13.54 1.67
N ASP A 62 6.11 12.52 2.07
CA ASP A 62 7.50 12.68 2.47
C ASP A 62 8.39 11.99 1.44
N VAL A 63 9.67 12.36 1.38
CA VAL A 63 10.67 11.64 0.59
C VAL A 63 11.89 11.36 1.44
N TYR A 64 12.34 10.12 1.43
CA TYR A 64 13.53 9.63 2.10
C TYR A 64 14.54 9.19 1.05
N GLN A 65 15.78 9.66 1.17
CA GLN A 65 16.88 9.40 0.25
C GLN A 65 18.14 9.08 1.05
N PRO A 66 19.03 8.19 0.56
CA PRO A 66 20.31 7.92 1.23
C PRO A 66 21.22 9.15 1.14
N ARG A 67 21.80 9.58 2.26
CA ARG A 67 22.71 10.72 2.31
C ARG A 67 24.06 10.43 1.66
N ALA A 68 24.50 9.18 1.66
CA ALA A 68 25.80 8.77 1.11
C ALA A 68 25.86 8.85 -0.43
N ILE A 69 24.74 9.04 -1.12
CA ILE A 69 24.66 9.10 -2.59
C ILE A 69 24.60 10.56 -3.06
N GLU A 70 25.56 10.95 -3.89
CA GLU A 70 25.67 12.33 -4.38
C GLU A 70 24.46 12.77 -5.22
N ASP A 71 23.98 11.92 -6.14
CA ASP A 71 22.75 12.14 -6.91
C ASP A 71 21.69 11.06 -6.62
N PRO A 72 20.91 11.23 -5.54
CA PRO A 72 19.90 10.24 -5.17
C PRO A 72 18.73 10.17 -6.17
N PHE A 73 18.55 11.15 -7.07
CA PHE A 73 17.50 11.12 -8.09
C PHE A 73 17.70 10.01 -9.13
N GLN A 74 18.93 9.49 -9.29
CA GLN A 74 19.23 8.35 -10.15
C GLN A 74 18.93 6.99 -9.49
N LEU A 75 18.47 6.98 -8.25
CA LEU A 75 18.08 5.75 -7.57
C LEU A 75 16.65 5.32 -7.91
N PRO A 76 16.33 4.02 -7.85
CA PRO A 76 14.95 3.55 -7.99
C PRO A 76 14.03 4.20 -6.96
N LEU A 77 12.78 4.47 -7.35
CA LEU A 77 11.77 5.10 -6.50
C LEU A 77 10.71 4.07 -6.08
N ILE A 78 10.40 4.01 -4.79
CA ILE A 78 9.25 3.28 -4.24
C ILE A 78 8.23 4.29 -3.71
N ILE A 79 7.00 4.27 -4.20
CA ILE A 79 5.88 5.01 -3.61
C ILE A 79 5.12 4.07 -2.69
N THR A 80 4.85 4.50 -1.45
CA THR A 80 4.16 3.65 -0.48
C THR A 80 2.80 4.18 -0.11
N ILE A 81 1.82 3.27 -0.07
CA ILE A 81 0.40 3.53 0.21
C ILE A 81 0.07 2.88 1.55
N HIS A 82 -0.25 3.72 2.57
CA HIS A 82 -0.53 3.23 3.91
C HIS A 82 -1.87 2.49 3.99
N GLY A 83 -1.96 1.57 4.95
CA GLY A 83 -3.20 0.91 5.33
C GLY A 83 -4.08 1.72 6.27
N GLY A 84 -4.95 1.03 7.00
CA GLY A 84 -5.88 1.65 7.94
C GLY A 84 -7.34 1.40 7.56
N ALA A 85 -7.64 0.23 6.99
CA ALA A 85 -8.98 -0.22 6.63
C ALA A 85 -9.73 0.75 5.70
N PHE A 86 -9.01 1.56 4.90
CA PHE A 86 -9.47 2.65 4.03
C PHE A 86 -10.00 3.90 4.76
N ILE A 87 -10.16 3.88 6.07
CA ILE A 87 -10.85 4.93 6.84
C ILE A 87 -9.97 5.67 7.84
N VAL A 88 -8.76 5.20 8.07
CA VAL A 88 -7.72 5.86 8.86
C VAL A 88 -6.37 5.62 8.21
N GLY A 89 -5.35 6.30 8.71
CA GLY A 89 -3.97 6.08 8.27
C GLY A 89 -3.21 7.39 8.08
N ASP A 90 -1.90 7.27 8.03
CA ASP A 90 -1.01 8.40 7.81
C ASP A 90 0.36 7.90 7.34
N LYS A 91 0.98 8.60 6.40
CA LYS A 91 2.34 8.34 5.89
C LYS A 91 3.40 8.24 7.00
N LYS A 92 3.15 8.88 8.16
CA LYS A 92 4.06 8.84 9.32
C LYS A 92 4.30 7.42 9.84
N TYR A 93 3.37 6.48 9.63
CA TYR A 93 3.52 5.08 10.05
C TYR A 93 4.60 4.34 9.25
N HIS A 94 4.90 4.80 8.05
CA HIS A 94 5.98 4.29 7.21
C HIS A 94 7.35 4.96 7.47
N ARG A 95 7.43 5.92 8.41
CA ARG A 95 8.64 6.74 8.62
C ARG A 95 9.92 5.93 8.82
N TYR A 96 9.89 4.98 9.73
CA TYR A 96 11.09 4.20 10.07
C TYR A 96 11.37 3.13 9.02
N TYR A 97 10.34 2.55 8.45
CA TYR A 97 10.44 1.68 7.27
C TYR A 97 11.09 2.41 6.10
N SER A 98 10.66 3.64 5.83
CA SER A 98 11.23 4.45 4.75
C SER A 98 12.70 4.77 4.98
N GLY A 99 13.09 5.06 6.21
CA GLY A 99 14.50 5.23 6.57
C GLY A 99 15.31 3.97 6.32
N PHE A 100 14.79 2.80 6.73
CA PHE A 100 15.44 1.52 6.49
C PHE A 100 15.61 1.22 4.99
N ILE A 101 14.59 1.48 4.18
CA ILE A 101 14.64 1.25 2.72
C ILE A 101 15.58 2.25 2.02
N ALA A 102 15.59 3.51 2.47
CA ALA A 102 16.44 4.54 1.85
C ALA A 102 17.93 4.15 1.90
N VAL A 103 18.42 3.62 3.02
CA VAL A 103 19.83 3.18 3.14
C VAL A 103 20.16 1.93 2.30
N GLN A 104 19.18 1.33 1.64
CA GLN A 104 19.37 0.26 0.63
C GLN A 104 19.50 0.82 -0.79
N ASN A 105 19.83 2.10 -0.94
CA ASN A 105 19.97 2.81 -2.22
C ASN A 105 18.65 2.88 -3.02
N TYR A 106 17.57 3.21 -2.35
CA TYR A 106 16.28 3.55 -2.94
C TYR A 106 15.83 4.95 -2.50
N GLN A 107 15.12 5.63 -3.37
CA GLN A 107 14.25 6.72 -2.93
C GLN A 107 12.91 6.11 -2.50
N ILE A 108 12.32 6.64 -1.43
CA ILE A 108 11.02 6.15 -0.99
C ILE A 108 10.11 7.32 -0.62
N ALA A 109 8.89 7.30 -1.14
CA ALA A 109 7.90 8.34 -0.96
C ALA A 109 6.61 7.78 -0.34
N PRO A 110 6.46 7.81 1.00
CA PRO A 110 5.18 7.57 1.63
C PRO A 110 4.23 8.75 1.37
N ILE A 111 3.04 8.44 0.84
CA ILE A 111 2.02 9.42 0.49
C ILE A 111 0.86 9.40 1.49
N ASN A 112 0.29 10.57 1.77
CA ASN A 112 -1.04 10.72 2.35
C ASN A 112 -2.07 10.92 1.24
N PHE A 113 -3.31 10.59 1.55
CA PHE A 113 -4.51 10.80 0.74
C PHE A 113 -5.71 10.93 1.68
N ARG A 114 -6.80 11.52 1.23
CA ARG A 114 -8.03 11.54 2.03
C ARG A 114 -8.55 10.11 2.15
N VAL A 115 -8.80 9.69 3.38
CA VAL A 115 -9.38 8.39 3.69
C VAL A 115 -10.91 8.44 3.59
N ILE A 116 -11.56 7.29 3.43
CA ILE A 116 -13.00 7.16 3.32
C ILE A 116 -13.71 7.79 4.53
N SER A 117 -14.71 8.60 4.24
CA SER A 117 -15.54 9.31 5.20
C SER A 117 -16.95 9.52 4.63
N GLU A 118 -17.78 10.34 5.26
CA GLU A 118 -19.07 10.75 4.69
C GLU A 118 -18.90 11.58 3.42
N GLU A 119 -17.76 12.30 3.30
CA GLU A 119 -17.46 13.18 2.18
C GLU A 119 -16.57 12.54 1.12
N VAL A 120 -15.80 11.52 1.49
CA VAL A 120 -14.78 10.89 0.66
C VAL A 120 -15.14 9.41 0.44
N ASN A 121 -15.25 8.99 -0.80
CA ASN A 121 -15.45 7.60 -1.19
C ASN A 121 -14.21 7.03 -1.90
N LEU A 122 -14.25 5.77 -2.31
CA LEU A 122 -13.13 5.08 -2.95
C LEU A 122 -12.62 5.81 -4.20
N LYS A 123 -13.50 6.42 -4.98
CA LYS A 123 -13.08 7.12 -6.21
C LYS A 123 -12.21 8.33 -5.89
N GLU A 124 -12.63 9.12 -4.90
CA GLU A 124 -11.90 10.31 -4.46
C GLU A 124 -10.59 9.94 -3.76
N GLU A 125 -10.56 8.84 -2.99
CA GLU A 125 -9.34 8.29 -2.40
C GLU A 125 -8.31 7.90 -3.48
N ILE A 126 -8.74 7.19 -4.51
CA ILE A 126 -7.88 6.81 -5.64
C ILE A 126 -7.42 8.03 -6.44
N GLN A 127 -8.27 9.04 -6.62
CA GLN A 127 -7.88 10.29 -7.29
C GLN A 127 -6.75 11.00 -6.54
N ASP A 128 -6.86 11.11 -5.20
CA ASP A 128 -5.80 11.70 -4.38
C ASP A 128 -4.49 10.91 -4.47
N ILE A 129 -4.56 9.57 -4.48
CA ILE A 129 -3.38 8.72 -4.64
C ILE A 129 -2.70 8.99 -5.99
N PHE A 130 -3.46 9.07 -7.10
CA PHE A 130 -2.86 9.40 -8.40
C PHE A 130 -2.34 10.82 -8.50
N ASP A 131 -2.99 11.79 -7.86
CA ASP A 131 -2.49 13.16 -7.79
C ASP A 131 -1.13 13.21 -7.07
N ALA A 132 -0.99 12.50 -5.94
CA ALA A 132 0.27 12.38 -5.22
C ALA A 132 1.34 11.67 -6.06
N ILE A 133 1.03 10.55 -6.71
CA ILE A 133 1.95 9.83 -7.59
C ILE A 133 2.43 10.73 -8.73
N ASN A 134 1.52 11.46 -9.40
CA ASN A 134 1.87 12.35 -10.50
C ASN A 134 2.81 13.47 -10.06
N ASP A 135 2.59 14.04 -8.87
CA ASP A 135 3.47 15.08 -8.32
C ASP A 135 4.84 14.52 -7.95
N VAL A 136 4.90 13.40 -7.24
CA VAL A 136 6.15 12.72 -6.88
C VAL A 136 6.98 12.41 -8.14
N VAL A 137 6.37 11.80 -9.16
CA VAL A 137 7.05 11.47 -10.42
C VAL A 137 7.52 12.71 -11.17
N LYS A 138 6.77 13.80 -11.12
CA LYS A 138 7.14 15.08 -11.74
C LYS A 138 8.32 15.76 -11.03
N VAL A 139 8.33 15.72 -9.70
CA VAL A 139 9.35 16.40 -8.88
C VAL A 139 10.65 15.60 -8.85
N PHE A 140 10.57 14.28 -8.67
CA PHE A 140 11.72 13.37 -8.53
C PHE A 140 12.09 12.72 -9.87
N LYS A 141 12.33 13.52 -10.90
CA LYS A 141 12.72 13.06 -12.24
C LYS A 141 14.06 12.30 -12.21
N GLY A 142 14.23 11.39 -13.18
CA GLY A 142 15.53 10.75 -13.42
C GLY A 142 15.66 9.34 -12.84
N PHE A 143 14.78 8.93 -11.92
CA PHE A 143 14.81 7.58 -11.38
C PHE A 143 14.64 6.52 -12.48
N PRO A 144 15.44 5.43 -12.44
CA PRO A 144 15.43 4.43 -13.51
C PRO A 144 14.24 3.47 -13.45
N ARG A 145 13.58 3.36 -12.28
CA ARG A 145 12.49 2.42 -12.01
C ARG A 145 11.53 2.94 -10.96
N LEU A 146 10.26 2.60 -11.15
CA LEU A 146 9.16 2.94 -10.24
C LEU A 146 8.54 1.66 -9.69
N TYR A 147 8.42 1.60 -8.37
CA TYR A 147 7.77 0.54 -7.63
C TYR A 147 6.63 1.11 -6.79
N ILE A 148 5.59 0.31 -6.60
CA ILE A 148 4.51 0.63 -5.66
C ILE A 148 4.56 -0.39 -4.52
N MET A 149 4.39 0.07 -3.30
CA MET A 149 4.23 -0.78 -2.13
C MET A 149 2.99 -0.37 -1.36
N GLY A 150 2.23 -1.34 -0.89
CA GLY A 150 1.12 -1.10 0.02
C GLY A 150 1.08 -2.12 1.15
N GLU A 151 0.54 -1.72 2.30
CA GLU A 151 0.31 -2.61 3.42
C GLU A 151 -1.17 -2.62 3.81
N SER A 152 -1.72 -3.80 4.21
CA SER A 152 -3.11 -3.95 4.62
C SER A 152 -4.10 -3.42 3.56
N ALA A 153 -5.02 -2.54 3.91
CA ALA A 153 -5.91 -1.87 2.95
C ALA A 153 -5.13 -1.11 1.86
N GLY A 154 -3.98 -0.50 2.19
CA GLY A 154 -3.09 0.13 1.23
C GLY A 154 -2.51 -0.84 0.19
N ALA A 155 -2.35 -2.12 0.54
CA ALA A 155 -1.96 -3.15 -0.42
C ALA A 155 -3.08 -3.42 -1.46
N MET A 156 -4.36 -3.40 -1.04
CA MET A 156 -5.48 -3.50 -1.97
C MET A 156 -5.59 -2.24 -2.85
N LEU A 157 -5.36 -1.04 -2.29
CA LEU A 157 -5.27 0.20 -3.07
C LEU A 157 -4.11 0.16 -4.07
N ALA A 158 -2.96 -0.40 -3.69
CA ALA A 158 -1.81 -0.57 -4.58
C ALA A 158 -2.13 -1.49 -5.78
N ILE A 159 -2.88 -2.59 -5.56
CA ILE A 159 -3.37 -3.45 -6.65
C ILE A 159 -4.30 -2.66 -7.57
N LEU A 160 -5.25 -1.90 -7.01
CA LEU A 160 -6.17 -1.09 -7.79
C LEU A 160 -5.44 0.00 -8.59
N VAL A 161 -4.45 0.66 -7.99
CA VAL A 161 -3.55 1.61 -8.68
C VAL A 161 -2.85 0.94 -9.86
N CYS A 162 -2.23 -0.23 -9.68
CA CYS A 162 -1.56 -0.96 -10.75
C CYS A 162 -2.52 -1.39 -11.87
N ALA A 163 -3.74 -1.81 -11.53
CA ALA A 163 -4.76 -2.16 -12.52
C ALA A 163 -5.21 -0.95 -13.34
N ILE A 164 -5.47 0.18 -12.67
CA ILE A 164 -5.83 1.45 -13.33
C ILE A 164 -4.69 1.94 -14.21
N TRP A 165 -3.43 1.78 -13.77
CA TRP A 165 -2.26 2.20 -14.53
C TRP A 165 -2.22 1.61 -15.93
N ASN A 166 -2.64 0.37 -16.07
CA ASN A 166 -2.57 -0.40 -17.30
C ASN A 166 -3.90 -0.49 -18.09
N ASP A 167 -4.97 0.16 -17.63
CA ASP A 167 -6.29 0.10 -18.27
C ASP A 167 -6.92 1.49 -18.49
N PRO A 168 -6.92 2.01 -19.73
CA PRO A 168 -7.54 3.30 -20.06
C PRO A 168 -9.03 3.39 -19.70
N LYS A 169 -9.77 2.26 -19.65
CA LYS A 169 -11.17 2.27 -19.24
C LYS A 169 -11.31 2.53 -17.75
N LEU A 170 -10.43 1.93 -16.95
CA LEU A 170 -10.38 2.19 -15.52
C LEU A 170 -9.91 3.62 -15.25
N GLN A 171 -8.91 4.14 -15.96
CA GLN A 171 -8.47 5.53 -15.85
C GLN A 171 -9.63 6.50 -16.05
N LYS A 172 -10.42 6.30 -17.13
CA LYS A 172 -11.63 7.10 -17.40
C LYS A 172 -12.68 6.93 -16.29
N LYS A 173 -12.90 5.71 -15.80
CA LYS A 173 -13.89 5.41 -14.76
C LYS A 173 -13.57 6.10 -13.45
N PHE A 174 -12.29 6.09 -13.05
CA PHE A 174 -11.83 6.78 -11.84
C PHE A 174 -11.56 8.28 -12.07
N GLY A 175 -11.47 8.74 -13.31
CA GLY A 175 -11.18 10.14 -13.64
C GLY A 175 -9.76 10.55 -13.29
N VAL A 176 -8.79 9.66 -13.49
CA VAL A 176 -7.37 9.87 -13.15
C VAL A 176 -6.50 9.94 -14.40
N LYS A 177 -5.36 10.61 -14.26
CA LYS A 177 -4.26 10.59 -15.22
C LYS A 177 -3.11 9.76 -14.65
N VAL A 178 -2.48 8.98 -15.49
CA VAL A 178 -1.32 8.13 -15.13
C VAL A 178 -0.05 8.77 -15.65
N PRO A 179 1.05 8.75 -14.89
CA PRO A 179 2.34 9.22 -15.42
C PRO A 179 2.84 8.28 -16.54
N ASP A 180 3.59 8.83 -17.48
CA ASP A 180 4.23 8.05 -18.55
C ASP A 180 5.49 7.32 -18.03
N TYR A 181 5.25 6.37 -17.14
CA TYR A 181 6.26 5.48 -16.57
C TYR A 181 5.76 4.05 -16.51
N LYS A 182 6.66 3.10 -16.70
CA LYS A 182 6.36 1.69 -16.50
C LYS A 182 6.55 1.32 -15.02
N LEU A 183 5.56 0.66 -14.43
CA LEU A 183 5.72 0.05 -13.11
C LEU A 183 6.66 -1.15 -13.21
N SER A 184 7.70 -1.16 -12.38
CA SER A 184 8.75 -2.19 -12.39
C SER A 184 8.49 -3.31 -11.39
N GLY A 185 7.64 -3.09 -10.39
CA GLY A 185 7.24 -4.10 -9.41
C GLY A 185 6.24 -3.56 -8.40
N LEU A 186 5.62 -4.48 -7.68
CA LEU A 186 4.62 -4.25 -6.66
C LEU A 186 5.00 -5.02 -5.40
N ALA A 187 4.87 -4.43 -4.21
CA ALA A 187 5.00 -5.13 -2.94
C ALA A 187 3.69 -5.08 -2.16
N LEU A 188 3.22 -6.24 -1.72
CA LEU A 188 1.96 -6.42 -0.99
C LEU A 188 2.25 -7.02 0.39
N ILE A 189 1.97 -6.26 1.43
CA ILE A 189 2.22 -6.65 2.81
C ILE A 189 0.89 -6.84 3.51
N ALA A 190 0.61 -8.05 4.01
CA ALA A 190 -0.63 -8.40 4.72
C ALA A 190 -1.89 -7.93 3.99
N CYS A 191 -2.02 -8.22 2.68
CA CYS A 191 -3.08 -7.73 1.81
C CYS A 191 -4.42 -8.46 2.02
N PRO A 192 -5.55 -7.76 2.11
CA PRO A 192 -6.88 -8.38 2.21
C PRO A 192 -7.38 -8.99 0.88
N TYR A 193 -6.86 -8.58 -0.28
CA TYR A 193 -7.21 -8.95 -1.65
C TYR A 193 -8.66 -8.68 -2.08
N ASN A 194 -9.52 -8.21 -1.19
CA ASN A 194 -10.87 -7.75 -1.49
C ASN A 194 -11.39 -6.80 -0.41
N HIS A 195 -12.60 -6.28 -0.61
CA HIS A 195 -13.24 -5.32 0.29
C HIS A 195 -13.78 -5.92 1.60
N GLN A 196 -13.68 -7.22 1.82
CA GLN A 196 -14.10 -7.86 3.07
C GLN A 196 -12.93 -7.90 4.05
N LEU A 197 -12.78 -6.87 4.86
CA LEU A 197 -11.62 -6.69 5.75
C LEU A 197 -11.69 -7.53 7.03
N TYR A 198 -12.89 -7.93 7.47
CA TYR A 198 -13.09 -8.59 8.74
C TYR A 198 -13.59 -10.03 8.57
N PRO A 199 -13.36 -10.91 9.55
CA PRO A 199 -13.90 -12.26 9.55
C PRO A 199 -15.44 -12.30 9.41
N LYS A 200 -15.99 -13.41 8.93
CA LYS A 200 -17.44 -13.55 8.66
C LYS A 200 -18.33 -13.26 9.88
N PHE A 201 -17.88 -13.58 11.09
CA PHE A 201 -18.64 -13.27 12.30
C PHE A 201 -18.76 -11.76 12.60
N MET A 202 -17.95 -10.93 11.93
CA MET A 202 -18.03 -9.46 11.96
C MET A 202 -18.76 -8.91 10.73
N ALA A 203 -19.68 -9.67 10.15
CA ALA A 203 -20.43 -9.27 8.94
C ALA A 203 -21.09 -7.88 9.05
N PRO A 204 -21.68 -7.44 10.18
CA PRO A 204 -22.24 -6.09 10.30
C PRO A 204 -21.20 -4.98 10.14
N ILE A 205 -19.97 -5.21 10.61
CA ILE A 205 -18.86 -4.25 10.45
C ILE A 205 -18.40 -4.20 8.99
N ASN A 206 -18.29 -5.36 8.32
CA ASN A 206 -18.02 -5.41 6.89
C ASN A 206 -19.10 -4.69 6.07
N TYR A 207 -20.36 -4.84 6.46
CA TYR A 207 -21.47 -4.15 5.80
C TYR A 207 -21.33 -2.63 5.93
N SER A 208 -21.08 -2.12 7.15
CA SER A 208 -20.87 -0.69 7.40
C SER A 208 -19.65 -0.13 6.67
N SER A 209 -18.53 -0.86 6.69
CA SER A 209 -17.33 -0.51 5.93
C SER A 209 -17.63 -0.41 4.43
N ASN A 210 -18.32 -1.40 3.86
CA ASN A 210 -18.68 -1.41 2.44
C ASN A 210 -19.66 -0.29 2.07
N LYS A 211 -20.63 0.01 2.96
CA LYS A 211 -21.55 1.13 2.74
C LYS A 211 -20.80 2.47 2.66
N MET A 212 -19.78 2.67 3.50
CA MET A 212 -18.93 3.85 3.44
C MET A 212 -18.03 3.86 2.20
N LEU A 213 -17.32 2.76 1.95
CA LEU A 213 -16.34 2.61 0.88
C LEU A 213 -16.96 2.87 -0.50
N PHE A 214 -18.19 2.38 -0.72
CA PHE A 214 -18.91 2.48 -1.97
C PHE A 214 -20.03 3.52 -1.99
N ALA A 215 -20.10 4.39 -0.96
CA ALA A 215 -21.04 5.51 -0.97
C ALA A 215 -20.83 6.35 -2.24
N ARG A 216 -21.90 6.64 -2.96
CA ARG A 216 -21.89 7.40 -4.22
C ARG A 216 -21.10 6.76 -5.39
N CYS A 217 -20.53 5.56 -5.21
CA CYS A 217 -19.83 4.81 -6.26
C CYS A 217 -20.06 3.28 -6.15
N PRO A 218 -21.33 2.81 -6.05
CA PRO A 218 -21.63 1.39 -5.83
C PRO A 218 -21.13 0.49 -6.96
N GLU A 219 -20.99 1.02 -8.16
CA GLU A 219 -20.48 0.33 -9.34
C GLU A 219 -18.98 -0.02 -9.24
N LEU A 220 -18.25 0.55 -8.27
CA LEU A 220 -16.85 0.24 -8.04
C LEU A 220 -16.65 -0.97 -7.12
N LYS A 221 -17.69 -1.45 -6.45
CA LYS A 221 -17.60 -2.56 -5.48
C LYS A 221 -16.98 -3.82 -6.10
N GLU A 222 -17.39 -4.16 -7.30
CA GLU A 222 -16.90 -5.34 -8.01
C GLU A 222 -15.42 -5.20 -8.45
N LEU A 223 -14.86 -3.98 -8.43
CA LEU A 223 -13.47 -3.71 -8.75
C LEU A 223 -12.55 -3.84 -7.53
N VAL A 224 -13.07 -3.93 -6.30
CA VAL A 224 -12.24 -4.16 -5.11
C VAL A 224 -12.13 -5.67 -4.85
N ASP A 225 -11.57 -6.36 -5.86
CA ASP A 225 -11.24 -7.78 -5.83
C ASP A 225 -9.99 -8.00 -6.69
N ALA A 226 -8.90 -8.37 -6.05
CA ALA A 226 -7.59 -8.51 -6.70
C ALA A 226 -7.63 -9.52 -7.86
N LYS A 227 -8.32 -10.65 -7.71
CA LYS A 227 -8.37 -11.68 -8.75
C LYS A 227 -9.13 -11.23 -10.01
N LYS A 228 -10.14 -10.35 -9.83
CA LYS A 228 -10.89 -9.73 -10.94
C LYS A 228 -10.09 -8.64 -11.65
N LEU A 229 -9.27 -7.90 -10.92
CA LEU A 229 -8.42 -6.82 -11.44
C LEU A 229 -7.16 -7.33 -12.13
N TRP A 230 -6.68 -8.53 -11.76
CA TRP A 230 -5.38 -9.03 -12.20
C TRP A 230 -5.37 -9.41 -13.68
N ASN A 231 -4.44 -8.83 -14.43
CA ASN A 231 -4.22 -9.10 -15.85
C ASN A 231 -2.71 -9.24 -16.15
N GLU A 232 -2.37 -9.58 -17.39
CA GLU A 232 -0.98 -9.82 -17.82
C GLU A 232 -0.07 -8.60 -17.73
N ASN A 233 -0.64 -7.39 -17.68
CA ASN A 233 0.12 -6.14 -17.60
C ASN A 233 0.43 -5.73 -16.16
N MET A 234 -0.05 -6.47 -15.16
CA MET A 234 0.31 -6.23 -13.77
C MET A 234 1.81 -6.43 -13.56
N PRO A 235 2.47 -5.58 -12.75
CA PRO A 235 3.91 -5.73 -12.51
C PRO A 235 4.21 -7.01 -11.71
N PRO A 236 5.47 -7.52 -11.79
CA PRO A 236 5.93 -8.57 -10.88
C PRO A 236 5.70 -8.21 -9.42
N VAL A 237 5.34 -9.18 -8.57
CA VAL A 237 4.87 -8.88 -7.21
C VAL A 237 5.67 -9.61 -6.13
N PHE A 238 6.00 -8.88 -5.06
CA PHE A 238 6.50 -9.43 -3.80
C PHE A 238 5.35 -9.50 -2.79
N ILE A 239 5.19 -10.64 -2.11
CA ILE A 239 4.12 -10.88 -1.14
C ILE A 239 4.72 -11.31 0.19
N THR A 240 4.24 -10.74 1.29
CA THR A 240 4.67 -11.16 2.64
C THR A 240 3.56 -11.05 3.66
N ASP A 241 3.62 -11.96 4.63
CA ASP A 241 2.76 -11.97 5.81
C ASP A 241 3.32 -12.96 6.85
N TYR A 242 2.65 -13.16 7.97
CA TYR A 242 2.95 -14.19 8.93
C TYR A 242 1.72 -15.06 9.25
N ASP A 243 1.95 -16.29 9.71
CA ASP A 243 0.97 -17.37 9.81
C ASP A 243 -0.23 -17.11 10.76
N LYS A 244 -0.14 -16.11 11.65
CA LYS A 244 -1.22 -15.69 12.54
C LYS A 244 -1.93 -14.41 12.12
N ASP A 245 -1.53 -13.82 11.01
CA ASP A 245 -2.25 -12.66 10.48
C ASP A 245 -3.66 -13.03 10.02
N ILE A 246 -4.60 -12.09 10.17
CA ILE A 246 -6.01 -12.27 9.79
C ILE A 246 -6.18 -12.52 8.29
N PHE A 247 -5.21 -12.08 7.47
CA PHE A 247 -5.22 -12.23 6.01
C PHE A 247 -4.31 -13.35 5.51
N TYR A 248 -3.57 -14.04 6.36
CA TYR A 248 -2.58 -15.04 5.96
C TYR A 248 -3.12 -16.08 4.97
N LYS A 249 -4.31 -16.66 5.25
CA LYS A 249 -4.93 -17.63 4.32
C LYS A 249 -5.24 -17.03 2.95
N ARG A 250 -5.51 -15.75 2.87
CA ARG A 250 -5.76 -15.04 1.61
C ARG A 250 -4.47 -14.82 0.83
N GLN A 251 -3.33 -14.65 1.52
CA GLN A 251 -2.02 -14.59 0.88
C GLN A 251 -1.74 -15.90 0.13
N LEU A 252 -1.95 -17.04 0.80
CA LEU A 252 -1.74 -18.36 0.20
C LEU A 252 -2.68 -18.59 -1.00
N ASP A 253 -3.96 -18.26 -0.85
CA ASP A 253 -4.95 -18.36 -1.94
C ASP A 253 -4.62 -17.45 -3.13
N PHE A 254 -4.06 -16.27 -2.87
CA PHE A 254 -3.64 -15.36 -3.93
C PHE A 254 -2.33 -15.81 -4.58
N GLU A 255 -1.41 -16.38 -3.84
CA GLU A 255 -0.20 -17.00 -4.39
C GLU A 255 -0.53 -18.15 -5.35
N GLU A 256 -1.46 -19.03 -5.00
CA GLU A 256 -1.95 -20.09 -5.90
C GLU A 256 -2.60 -19.51 -7.16
N PHE A 257 -3.34 -18.41 -7.04
CA PHE A 257 -3.89 -17.70 -8.19
C PHE A 257 -2.78 -17.17 -9.11
N LEU A 258 -1.70 -16.56 -8.58
CA LEU A 258 -0.56 -16.09 -9.37
C LEU A 258 0.18 -17.24 -10.07
N LYS A 259 0.38 -18.36 -9.37
CA LYS A 259 0.96 -19.60 -9.94
C LYS A 259 0.13 -20.08 -11.13
N SER A 260 -1.20 -20.15 -10.98
CA SER A 260 -2.10 -20.59 -12.05
C SER A 260 -2.07 -19.71 -13.30
N ARG A 261 -1.63 -18.45 -13.15
CA ARG A 261 -1.47 -17.46 -14.22
C ARG A 261 -0.04 -17.36 -14.77
N ASN A 262 0.90 -18.14 -14.24
CA ASN A 262 2.34 -18.00 -14.52
C ASN A 262 2.84 -16.56 -14.32
N HIS A 263 2.23 -15.83 -13.37
CA HIS A 263 2.59 -14.44 -13.11
C HIS A 263 3.87 -14.38 -12.28
N PRO A 264 4.84 -13.51 -12.62
CA PRO A 264 6.10 -13.38 -11.86
C PRO A 264 5.83 -12.89 -10.43
N TYR A 265 6.21 -13.68 -9.44
CA TYR A 265 6.10 -13.30 -8.04
C TYR A 265 7.23 -13.89 -7.20
N ARG A 266 7.41 -13.34 -6.01
CA ARG A 266 8.18 -13.90 -4.90
C ARG A 266 7.37 -13.73 -3.63
N SER A 267 7.35 -14.75 -2.79
CA SER A 267 6.69 -14.69 -1.48
C SER A 267 7.68 -15.01 -0.37
N MET A 268 7.51 -14.37 0.78
CA MET A 268 8.20 -14.70 2.00
C MET A 268 7.23 -14.64 3.18
N TYR A 269 6.91 -15.80 3.74
CA TYR A 269 6.03 -15.92 4.90
C TYR A 269 6.81 -16.29 6.15
N VAL A 270 6.34 -15.83 7.30
CA VAL A 270 6.98 -16.08 8.59
C VAL A 270 6.09 -16.97 9.43
N ASN A 271 6.66 -18.03 9.98
CA ASN A 271 6.03 -18.79 11.05
C ASN A 271 6.37 -18.11 12.38
N HIS A 272 5.36 -17.70 13.14
CA HIS A 272 5.54 -17.01 14.43
C HIS A 272 6.34 -17.82 15.47
N LYS A 273 6.48 -19.14 15.29
CA LYS A 273 7.26 -20.02 16.18
C LYS A 273 8.75 -20.01 15.88
N ASP A 274 9.15 -19.52 14.71
CA ASP A 274 10.53 -19.54 14.25
C ASP A 274 11.26 -18.21 14.57
N VAL A 275 10.60 -17.29 15.28
CA VAL A 275 11.13 -15.99 15.65
C VAL A 275 10.83 -15.67 17.11
N GLU A 276 11.70 -14.88 17.74
CA GLU A 276 11.56 -14.44 19.12
C GLU A 276 10.63 -13.24 19.26
N GLU A 277 10.53 -12.43 18.20
CA GLU A 277 9.75 -11.22 18.19
C GLU A 277 8.23 -11.53 18.20
N LYS A 278 7.50 -10.76 18.98
CA LYS A 278 6.05 -10.82 18.99
C LYS A 278 5.50 -10.16 17.72
N LEU A 279 5.19 -10.96 16.72
CA LEU A 279 4.65 -10.48 15.45
C LEU A 279 3.20 -9.97 15.60
N PHE A 280 2.82 -9.08 14.70
CA PHE A 280 1.50 -8.47 14.61
C PHE A 280 1.27 -8.00 13.16
N HIS A 281 0.04 -7.63 12.83
CA HIS A 281 -0.34 -7.16 11.51
C HIS A 281 0.60 -6.06 10.99
N THR A 282 1.17 -6.23 9.78
CA THR A 282 2.12 -5.32 9.13
C THR A 282 3.42 -5.05 9.91
N PHE A 283 3.86 -6.00 10.75
CA PHE A 283 4.98 -5.83 11.67
C PHE A 283 6.28 -5.38 10.99
N ASN A 284 6.57 -5.85 9.79
CA ASN A 284 7.79 -5.53 9.06
C ASN A 284 7.85 -4.08 8.55
N VAL A 285 6.70 -3.39 8.50
CA VAL A 285 6.60 -1.95 8.22
C VAL A 285 6.68 -1.15 9.53
N ILE A 286 5.95 -1.58 10.55
CA ILE A 286 5.82 -0.84 11.81
C ILE A 286 7.07 -0.98 12.68
N ARG A 287 7.73 -2.14 12.68
CA ARG A 287 8.97 -2.47 13.39
C ARG A 287 10.03 -2.96 12.39
N PRO A 288 10.54 -2.07 11.52
CA PRO A 288 11.58 -2.44 10.55
C PRO A 288 12.91 -2.83 11.22
N ASP A 289 13.07 -2.54 12.51
CA ASP A 289 14.21 -2.88 13.36
C ASP A 289 14.25 -4.34 13.80
N TYR A 290 13.12 -5.08 13.78
CA TYR A 290 13.13 -6.51 14.09
C TYR A 290 14.01 -7.28 13.10
N GLU A 291 14.75 -8.30 13.57
CA GLU A 291 15.63 -9.06 12.68
C GLU A 291 14.87 -9.73 11.55
N ILE A 292 13.69 -10.27 11.85
CA ILE A 292 12.82 -10.86 10.81
C ILE A 292 12.28 -9.81 9.85
N SER A 293 12.01 -8.59 10.32
CA SER A 293 11.56 -7.48 9.46
C SER A 293 12.65 -7.06 8.49
N LYS A 294 13.89 -6.92 8.98
CA LYS A 294 15.07 -6.63 8.15
C LYS A 294 15.21 -7.68 7.05
N LYS A 295 15.13 -8.97 7.42
CA LYS A 295 15.24 -10.08 6.47
C LYS A 295 14.17 -10.01 5.36
N ILE A 296 12.90 -9.77 5.71
CA ILE A 296 11.81 -9.63 4.74
C ILE A 296 12.03 -8.42 3.84
N ASN A 297 12.36 -7.27 4.42
CA ASN A 297 12.50 -6.03 3.67
C ASN A 297 13.71 -6.07 2.74
N LEU A 298 14.80 -6.72 3.15
CA LEU A 298 15.96 -6.97 2.29
C LEU A 298 15.65 -7.98 1.17
N GLU A 299 14.82 -9.00 1.42
CA GLU A 299 14.39 -9.96 0.39
C GLU A 299 13.52 -9.28 -0.67
N MET A 300 12.64 -8.35 -0.27
CA MET A 300 11.89 -7.50 -1.21
C MET A 300 12.85 -6.68 -2.09
N ILE A 301 13.84 -6.03 -1.49
CA ILE A 301 14.85 -5.25 -2.23
C ILE A 301 15.68 -6.14 -3.17
N ALA A 302 16.09 -7.33 -2.71
CA ALA A 302 16.80 -8.30 -3.53
C ALA A 302 15.96 -8.71 -4.76
N TYR A 303 14.68 -8.99 -4.56
CA TYR A 303 13.76 -9.29 -5.66
C TYR A 303 13.64 -8.14 -6.66
N PHE A 304 13.48 -6.91 -6.20
CA PHE A 304 13.43 -5.75 -7.08
C PHE A 304 14.72 -5.52 -7.86
N ASN A 305 15.88 -5.75 -7.24
CA ASN A 305 17.19 -5.68 -7.91
C ASN A 305 17.33 -6.76 -8.98
N GLU A 306 16.88 -7.99 -8.72
CA GLU A 306 16.90 -9.07 -9.73
C GLU A 306 16.02 -8.76 -10.93
N LEU A 307 14.81 -8.20 -10.70
CA LEU A 307 13.93 -7.75 -11.79
C LEU A 307 14.63 -6.69 -12.65
N ALA A 308 15.32 -5.77 -11.99
CA ALA A 308 16.10 -4.73 -12.66
C ALA A 308 17.19 -5.29 -13.56
N GLU A 309 17.95 -6.28 -13.09
CA GLU A 309 19.03 -6.92 -13.87
C GLU A 309 18.49 -7.77 -15.03
N LYS A 310 17.38 -8.48 -14.84
CA LYS A 310 16.72 -9.24 -15.92
C LYS A 310 16.29 -8.30 -17.06
N GLU A 311 15.71 -7.14 -16.74
CA GLU A 311 15.28 -6.16 -17.73
C GLU A 311 16.46 -5.57 -18.52
N LYS A 312 17.60 -5.28 -17.86
CA LYS A 312 18.83 -4.80 -18.52
C LYS A 312 19.37 -5.85 -19.52
N LYS A 313 19.41 -7.14 -19.13
CA LYS A 313 19.86 -8.23 -19.99
C LYS A 313 18.98 -8.37 -21.23
N THR A 314 17.66 -8.33 -21.06
CA THR A 314 16.70 -8.41 -22.17
C THR A 314 16.84 -7.24 -23.16
N LYS A 315 17.09 -6.01 -22.67
CA LYS A 315 17.35 -4.85 -23.55
C LYS A 315 18.66 -4.97 -24.32
N LYS A 316 19.71 -5.56 -23.72
CA LYS A 316 21.01 -5.80 -24.40
C LYS A 316 20.93 -6.88 -25.47
N SER A 317 20.09 -7.91 -25.29
CA SER A 317 19.94 -8.99 -26.29
C SER A 317 19.07 -8.61 -27.50
N LYS A 318 18.35 -7.48 -27.43
CA LYS A 318 17.52 -6.96 -28.54
C LYS A 318 18.20 -5.84 -29.35
N LYS A 319 19.39 -5.40 -28.92
CA LYS A 319 20.29 -4.51 -29.67
C LYS A 319 21.40 -5.29 -30.39
#